data_8e75a1a494ceeb274ed96b14e7d80636
#
_entry.id   8e75a1a494ceeb274ed96b14e7d80636
#
_cell.length_a   1.000
_cell.length_b   1.000
_cell.length_c   1.000
_cell.angle_alpha   90.00
_cell.angle_beta   90.00
_cell.angle_gamma   90.00
#
_symmetry.space_group_name_H-M   'P 1'
#
loop_
_entity.id
_entity.type
_entity.pdbx_description
1 polymer ?
#
loop_
_entity_poly.entity_id
_entity_poly.type
_entity_poly.pdbx_seq_one_letter_code
_entity_poly.pdbx_strand_id
1 'polypeptide(L)'
;PYSFYPFLAIVLVGLIVGTEKDFGPMLKAEQKAINSNQTTLGNLSSSKKTNAHSQENDLFVKENISYKARNAVIPIGVLVFSMFYFVFTSGQGSTMKEILGSSDTFSALMHSTLLSAITAAILSISSGTLSINETLDAWFSGVKFMLMGLLVLLLAWALADVSKDLQTAEYIVSNLGDAIPMNLLPAIVFVVAAITAFGSGSSWGVMAILMPLVIPLSWAVMENHGAANPENYHIMYSSVACVLTGAVWADHCSPISDTTILTSMASGCELMDHVWTQMPYAISAGLAALFLCTI
;
A
#
# COMPACT_ATOMS: atom_id res chain seq x y z
N PRO A 1 -10.11 9.17 9.50
CA PRO A 1 -10.37 10.54 9.01
C PRO A 1 -9.13 11.21 8.42
N TYR A 2 -7.93 10.87 8.92
CA TYR A 2 -6.66 11.51 8.50
C TYR A 2 -5.96 10.79 7.33
N SER A 3 -6.52 9.77 6.74
CA SER A 3 -5.94 9.05 5.58
C SER A 3 -6.23 9.80 4.27
N PHE A 4 -5.68 11.01 4.15
CA PHE A 4 -6.02 11.94 3.06
C PHE A 4 -5.65 11.42 1.68
N TYR A 5 -4.42 10.92 1.48
CA TYR A 5 -3.97 10.51 0.15
C TYR A 5 -4.80 9.37 -0.47
N PRO A 6 -5.04 8.23 0.21
CA PRO A 6 -5.84 7.17 -0.39
C PRO A 6 -7.25 7.62 -0.78
N PHE A 7 -7.87 8.46 0.06
CA PHE A 7 -9.19 9.02 -0.23
C PHE A 7 -9.17 9.95 -1.45
N LEU A 8 -8.21 10.88 -1.49
CA LEU A 8 -8.04 11.80 -2.62
C LEU A 8 -7.69 11.08 -3.92
N ALA A 9 -6.87 10.03 -3.85
CA ALA A 9 -6.54 9.21 -5.01
C ALA A 9 -7.78 8.52 -5.59
N ILE A 10 -8.64 7.94 -4.75
CA ILE A 10 -9.89 7.31 -5.19
C ILE A 10 -10.84 8.36 -5.81
N VAL A 11 -10.98 9.52 -5.16
CA VAL A 11 -11.81 10.62 -5.68
C VAL A 11 -11.27 11.11 -7.02
N LEU A 12 -9.95 11.28 -7.15
CA LEU A 12 -9.30 11.71 -8.40
C LEU A 12 -9.55 10.70 -9.52
N VAL A 13 -9.38 9.40 -9.26
CA VAL A 13 -9.69 8.34 -10.24
C VAL A 13 -11.16 8.40 -10.64
N GLY A 14 -12.08 8.55 -9.68
CA GLY A 14 -13.51 8.68 -9.96
C GLY A 14 -13.84 9.91 -10.84
N LEU A 15 -13.17 11.04 -10.60
CA LEU A 15 -13.32 12.25 -11.39
C LEU A 15 -12.80 12.08 -12.82
N ILE A 16 -11.63 11.44 -13.00
CA ILE A 16 -11.05 11.20 -14.32
C ILE A 16 -11.94 10.25 -15.12
N VAL A 17 -12.35 9.13 -14.51
CA VAL A 17 -13.28 8.19 -15.17
C VAL A 17 -14.62 8.84 -15.51
N GLY A 18 -15.17 9.65 -14.60
CA GLY A 18 -16.45 10.32 -14.82
C GLY A 18 -16.42 11.48 -15.82
N THR A 19 -15.26 12.13 -15.97
CA THR A 19 -15.10 13.25 -16.92
C THR A 19 -14.50 12.83 -18.26
N GLU A 20 -13.93 11.62 -18.34
CA GLU A 20 -13.21 11.11 -19.52
C GLU A 20 -12.09 12.08 -19.98
N LYS A 21 -11.45 12.77 -19.01
CA LYS A 21 -10.43 13.77 -19.31
C LYS A 21 -9.13 13.41 -18.61
N ASP A 22 -8.20 12.91 -19.40
CA ASP A 22 -6.83 12.74 -18.98
C ASP A 22 -5.98 13.99 -19.19
N PHE A 23 -4.86 14.08 -18.47
CA PHE A 23 -3.92 15.20 -18.62
C PHE A 23 -2.46 14.71 -18.63
N GLY A 24 -1.56 15.58 -19.10
CA GLY A 24 -0.13 15.34 -19.11
C GLY A 24 0.30 14.15 -19.98
N PRO A 25 1.23 13.30 -19.51
CA PRO A 25 1.73 12.15 -20.24
C PRO A 25 0.67 11.07 -20.52
N MET A 26 -0.31 10.90 -19.63
CA MET A 26 -1.41 9.92 -19.80
C MET A 26 -2.23 10.27 -21.05
N LEU A 27 -2.64 11.53 -21.21
CA LEU A 27 -3.38 11.98 -22.38
C LEU A 27 -2.63 11.67 -23.68
N LYS A 28 -1.30 11.87 -23.70
CA LYS A 28 -0.48 11.54 -24.87
C LYS A 28 -0.43 10.03 -25.14
N ALA A 29 -0.34 9.23 -24.09
CA ALA A 29 -0.34 7.77 -24.19
C ALA A 29 -1.68 7.26 -24.72
N GLU A 30 -2.80 7.79 -24.23
CA GLU A 30 -4.15 7.47 -24.69
C GLU A 30 -4.34 7.82 -26.19
N GLN A 31 -3.98 9.04 -26.57
CA GLN A 31 -4.04 9.49 -27.97
C GLN A 31 -3.19 8.61 -28.90
N LYS A 32 -2.00 8.20 -28.44
CA LYS A 32 -1.14 7.27 -29.16
C LYS A 32 -1.79 5.90 -29.32
N ALA A 33 -2.42 5.37 -28.27
CA ALA A 33 -3.11 4.09 -28.31
C ALA A 33 -4.32 4.12 -29.26
N ILE A 34 -5.12 5.17 -29.22
CA ILE A 34 -6.27 5.36 -30.14
C ILE A 34 -5.80 5.44 -31.60
N ASN A 35 -4.77 6.23 -31.90
CA ASN A 35 -4.27 6.43 -33.25
C ASN A 35 -3.55 5.20 -33.82
N SER A 36 -2.94 4.37 -32.99
CA SER A 36 -2.20 3.18 -33.43
C SER A 36 -3.08 1.96 -33.67
N ASN A 37 -4.34 1.98 -33.25
CA ASN A 37 -5.25 0.82 -33.24
C ASN A 37 -4.63 -0.44 -32.58
N GLN A 38 -3.55 -0.26 -31.82
CA GLN A 38 -2.82 -1.29 -31.09
C GLN A 38 -3.20 -1.20 -29.62
N THR A 39 -4.06 -2.09 -29.19
CA THR A 39 -4.17 -2.39 -27.77
C THR A 39 -2.84 -3.02 -27.30
N THR A 40 -2.29 -2.52 -26.22
CA THR A 40 -0.99 -2.91 -25.61
C THR A 40 -0.83 -4.43 -25.42
N LEU A 41 -1.93 -5.15 -25.31
CA LEU A 41 -1.97 -6.63 -25.26
C LEU A 41 -1.34 -7.35 -26.47
N GLY A 42 -1.21 -6.69 -27.64
CA GLY A 42 -0.64 -7.28 -28.86
C GLY A 42 0.90 -7.37 -28.86
N ASN A 43 1.59 -6.58 -28.04
CA ASN A 43 3.05 -6.50 -28.06
C ASN A 43 3.76 -7.38 -27.00
N LEU A 44 3.02 -7.97 -26.05
CA LEU A 44 3.60 -8.89 -25.06
C LEU A 44 4.18 -10.17 -25.70
N SER A 45 3.72 -10.52 -26.91
CA SER A 45 4.28 -11.67 -27.65
C SER A 45 5.61 -11.39 -28.33
N SER A 46 6.05 -10.13 -28.42
CA SER A 46 7.24 -9.72 -29.18
C SER A 46 8.37 -9.15 -28.32
N SER A 47 8.14 -8.86 -27.05
CA SER A 47 9.19 -8.35 -26.18
C SER A 47 10.12 -9.49 -25.78
N LYS A 48 11.29 -9.50 -26.41
CA LYS A 48 12.43 -10.35 -26.07
C LYS A 48 12.60 -10.42 -24.55
N LYS A 49 12.72 -11.67 -24.06
CA LYS A 49 13.27 -12.03 -22.75
C LYS A 49 14.50 -11.18 -22.43
N THR A 50 14.33 -10.05 -21.80
CA THR A 50 15.39 -9.35 -21.11
C THR A 50 15.56 -10.03 -19.76
N ASN A 51 16.76 -10.47 -19.49
CA ASN A 51 17.20 -11.18 -18.28
C ASN A 51 16.99 -10.31 -17.03
N ALA A 52 15.77 -10.30 -16.51
CA ALA A 52 15.45 -9.81 -15.18
C ALA A 52 15.26 -11.02 -14.27
N HIS A 53 16.00 -11.00 -13.22
CA HIS A 53 16.13 -11.95 -12.11
C HIS A 53 15.20 -13.18 -12.10
N SER A 54 15.83 -14.34 -11.99
CA SER A 54 15.27 -15.70 -11.99
C SER A 54 14.23 -16.04 -10.89
N GLN A 55 13.77 -15.08 -10.09
CA GLN A 55 12.72 -15.26 -9.07
C GLN A 55 11.32 -14.79 -9.53
N GLU A 56 11.23 -13.98 -10.61
CA GLU A 56 9.95 -13.50 -11.14
C GLU A 56 9.24 -14.52 -12.05
N ASN A 57 9.95 -15.52 -12.58
CA ASN A 57 9.39 -16.45 -13.56
C ASN A 57 8.26 -17.35 -13.03
N ASP A 58 8.14 -17.51 -11.71
CA ASP A 58 7.13 -18.40 -11.09
C ASP A 58 5.75 -17.72 -10.93
N LEU A 59 5.67 -16.39 -11.14
CA LEU A 59 4.43 -15.62 -11.03
C LEU A 59 3.75 -15.34 -12.38
N PHE A 60 4.35 -15.76 -13.51
CA PHE A 60 3.76 -15.52 -14.82
C PHE A 60 2.53 -16.37 -15.07
N VAL A 61 1.56 -15.73 -15.69
CA VAL A 61 0.31 -16.41 -16.11
C VAL A 61 0.64 -17.46 -17.17
N LYS A 62 0.15 -18.68 -16.97
CA LYS A 62 0.29 -19.79 -17.92
C LYS A 62 -0.31 -19.40 -19.26
N GLU A 63 0.43 -19.61 -20.36
CA GLU A 63 -0.07 -19.36 -21.71
C GLU A 63 -1.24 -20.29 -22.06
N ASN A 64 -2.20 -19.80 -22.84
CA ASN A 64 -3.40 -20.53 -23.29
C ASN A 64 -4.44 -20.90 -22.23
N ILE A 65 -4.58 -20.10 -21.18
CA ILE A 65 -5.67 -20.25 -20.21
C ILE A 65 -6.84 -19.34 -20.56
N SER A 66 -8.06 -19.87 -20.42
CA SER A 66 -9.27 -19.05 -20.48
C SER A 66 -9.39 -18.19 -19.23
N TYR A 67 -9.28 -16.88 -19.37
CA TYR A 67 -9.46 -15.93 -18.28
C TYR A 67 -10.91 -15.94 -17.77
N LYS A 68 -11.09 -16.25 -16.51
CA LYS A 68 -12.41 -16.27 -15.85
C LYS A 68 -12.38 -15.31 -14.67
N ALA A 69 -13.01 -14.16 -14.81
CA ALA A 69 -13.07 -13.13 -13.75
C ALA A 69 -13.55 -13.69 -12.40
N ARG A 70 -14.42 -14.71 -12.41
CA ARG A 70 -14.91 -15.37 -11.20
C ARG A 70 -13.78 -15.94 -10.32
N ASN A 71 -12.67 -16.39 -10.89
CA ASN A 71 -11.54 -16.95 -10.15
C ASN A 71 -10.79 -15.89 -9.32
N ALA A 72 -10.95 -14.61 -9.65
CA ALA A 72 -10.44 -13.50 -8.86
C ALA A 72 -11.52 -12.87 -7.97
N VAL A 73 -12.69 -12.57 -8.54
CA VAL A 73 -13.76 -11.84 -7.85
C VAL A 73 -14.32 -12.62 -6.66
N ILE A 74 -14.53 -13.94 -6.79
CA ILE A 74 -15.10 -14.76 -5.70
C ILE A 74 -14.15 -14.84 -4.49
N PRO A 75 -12.85 -15.18 -4.61
CA PRO A 75 -11.95 -15.20 -3.46
C PRO A 75 -11.81 -13.83 -2.78
N ILE A 76 -11.74 -12.75 -3.56
CA ILE A 76 -11.69 -11.38 -3.02
C ILE A 76 -13.00 -11.07 -2.28
N GLY A 77 -14.14 -11.41 -2.85
CA GLY A 77 -15.44 -11.28 -2.18
C GLY A 77 -15.48 -12.05 -0.86
N VAL A 78 -15.04 -13.31 -0.87
CA VAL A 78 -14.93 -14.15 0.35
C VAL A 78 -14.03 -13.49 1.38
N LEU A 79 -12.86 -12.96 0.98
CA LEU A 79 -11.96 -12.23 1.87
C LEU A 79 -12.68 -11.07 2.58
N VAL A 80 -13.30 -10.20 1.80
CA VAL A 80 -13.93 -8.98 2.32
C VAL A 80 -15.12 -9.32 3.23
N PHE A 81 -16.03 -10.17 2.75
CA PHE A 81 -17.23 -10.51 3.53
C PHE A 81 -16.91 -11.31 4.79
N SER A 82 -15.98 -12.26 4.73
CA SER A 82 -15.57 -13.03 5.91
C SER A 82 -14.81 -12.17 6.91
N MET A 83 -14.01 -11.20 6.46
CA MET A 83 -13.35 -10.26 7.35
C MET A 83 -14.36 -9.45 8.16
N PHE A 84 -15.35 -8.86 7.50
CA PHE A 84 -16.43 -8.17 8.21
C PHE A 84 -17.18 -9.11 9.17
N TYR A 85 -17.51 -10.30 8.72
CA TYR A 85 -18.17 -11.29 9.56
C TYR A 85 -17.38 -11.59 10.84
N PHE A 86 -16.08 -11.88 10.73
CA PHE A 86 -15.24 -12.21 11.89
C PHE A 86 -14.99 -10.98 12.79
N VAL A 87 -14.84 -9.79 12.23
CA VAL A 87 -14.74 -8.56 13.02
C VAL A 87 -16.01 -8.31 13.83
N PHE A 88 -17.19 -8.46 13.22
CA PHE A 88 -18.45 -8.25 13.93
C PHE A 88 -18.77 -9.35 14.95
N THR A 89 -18.34 -10.60 14.70
CA THR A 89 -18.60 -11.69 15.64
C THR A 89 -17.60 -11.75 16.79
N SER A 90 -16.40 -11.19 16.63
CA SER A 90 -15.39 -11.11 17.72
C SER A 90 -15.55 -9.85 18.57
N GLY A 91 -16.14 -8.79 18.03
CA GLY A 91 -16.33 -7.53 18.73
C GLY A 91 -17.45 -7.58 19.77
N GLN A 92 -17.31 -6.80 20.84
CA GLN A 92 -18.28 -6.67 21.92
C GLN A 92 -18.72 -5.22 22.06
N GLY A 93 -20.00 -4.98 22.26
CA GLY A 93 -20.58 -3.65 22.45
C GLY A 93 -21.91 -3.49 21.77
N SER A 94 -22.55 -2.36 22.02
CA SER A 94 -23.87 -1.99 21.44
C SER A 94 -23.76 -1.01 20.27
N THR A 95 -22.60 -0.38 20.09
CA THR A 95 -22.35 0.55 19.00
C THR A 95 -21.29 0.00 18.05
N MET A 96 -21.38 0.40 16.76
CA MET A 96 -20.37 0.05 15.75
C MET A 96 -18.94 0.39 16.19
N LYS A 97 -18.77 1.53 16.88
CA LYS A 97 -17.47 1.98 17.38
C LYS A 97 -16.92 1.05 18.46
N GLU A 98 -17.75 0.59 19.36
CA GLU A 98 -17.39 -0.36 20.41
C GLU A 98 -17.04 -1.73 19.83
N ILE A 99 -17.87 -2.23 18.91
CA ILE A 99 -17.63 -3.53 18.22
C ILE A 99 -16.28 -3.48 17.48
N LEU A 100 -16.03 -2.46 16.67
CA LEU A 100 -14.77 -2.33 15.93
C LEU A 100 -13.56 -2.13 16.86
N GLY A 101 -13.75 -1.38 17.96
CA GLY A 101 -12.68 -1.11 18.92
C GLY A 101 -12.30 -2.30 19.81
N SER A 102 -13.23 -3.24 20.03
CA SER A 102 -13.02 -4.43 20.86
C SER A 102 -12.78 -5.71 20.04
N SER A 103 -12.90 -5.64 18.70
CA SER A 103 -12.75 -6.82 17.84
C SER A 103 -11.31 -7.31 17.76
N ASP A 104 -11.15 -8.63 17.69
CA ASP A 104 -9.85 -9.26 17.37
C ASP A 104 -9.61 -9.24 15.86
N THR A 105 -9.12 -8.07 15.40
CA THR A 105 -8.85 -7.80 13.99
C THR A 105 -7.79 -8.74 13.42
N PHE A 106 -6.80 -9.14 14.23
CA PHE A 106 -5.73 -10.04 13.79
C PHE A 106 -6.27 -11.43 13.47
N SER A 107 -7.03 -12.04 14.36
CA SER A 107 -7.68 -13.34 14.13
C SER A 107 -8.69 -13.27 12.99
N ALA A 108 -9.45 -12.17 12.89
CA ALA A 108 -10.38 -11.97 11.81
C ALA A 108 -9.67 -11.94 10.44
N LEU A 109 -8.56 -11.23 10.32
CA LEU A 109 -7.75 -11.18 9.10
C LEU A 109 -7.16 -12.55 8.76
N MET A 110 -6.60 -13.24 9.75
CA MET A 110 -6.01 -14.57 9.56
C MET A 110 -7.04 -15.59 9.04
N HIS A 111 -8.22 -15.66 9.64
CA HIS A 111 -9.28 -16.59 9.20
C HIS A 111 -9.83 -16.22 7.82
N SER A 112 -9.98 -14.92 7.53
CA SER A 112 -10.50 -14.43 6.24
C SER A 112 -9.54 -14.71 5.09
N THR A 113 -8.25 -14.47 5.30
CA THR A 113 -7.22 -14.75 4.28
C THR A 113 -7.08 -16.24 4.01
N LEU A 114 -7.13 -17.08 5.06
CA LEU A 114 -7.12 -18.54 4.92
C LEU A 114 -8.33 -19.03 4.12
N LEU A 115 -9.54 -18.56 4.45
CA LEU A 115 -10.77 -18.94 3.76
C LEU A 115 -10.74 -18.51 2.29
N SER A 116 -10.24 -17.30 2.01
CA SER A 116 -10.05 -16.79 0.67
C SER A 116 -9.05 -17.61 -0.14
N ALA A 117 -7.91 -17.98 0.46
CA ALA A 117 -6.89 -18.79 -0.19
C ALA A 117 -7.42 -20.20 -0.53
N ILE A 118 -8.15 -20.85 0.39
CA ILE A 118 -8.80 -22.12 0.14
C ILE A 118 -9.83 -22.00 -1.00
N THR A 119 -10.63 -20.95 -0.99
CA THR A 119 -11.62 -20.68 -2.05
C THR A 119 -10.94 -20.49 -3.41
N ALA A 120 -9.83 -19.74 -3.47
CA ALA A 120 -9.06 -19.55 -4.69
C ALA A 120 -8.50 -20.89 -5.22
N ALA A 121 -7.95 -21.73 -4.34
CA ALA A 121 -7.44 -23.04 -4.70
C ALA A 121 -8.54 -23.96 -5.26
N ILE A 122 -9.67 -24.04 -4.57
CA ILE A 122 -10.83 -24.85 -5.00
C ILE A 122 -11.34 -24.37 -6.37
N LEU A 123 -11.48 -23.06 -6.57
CA LEU A 123 -11.95 -22.50 -7.84
C LEU A 123 -10.96 -22.75 -8.98
N SER A 124 -9.66 -22.61 -8.73
CA SER A 124 -8.62 -22.83 -9.74
C SER A 124 -8.59 -24.29 -10.19
N ILE A 125 -8.72 -25.23 -9.28
CA ILE A 125 -8.76 -26.67 -9.58
C ILE A 125 -10.10 -27.05 -10.25
N SER A 126 -11.23 -26.62 -9.69
CA SER A 126 -12.56 -26.97 -10.21
C SER A 126 -12.87 -26.36 -11.57
N SER A 127 -12.29 -25.19 -11.88
CA SER A 127 -12.41 -24.55 -13.18
C SER A 127 -11.49 -25.16 -14.24
N GLY A 128 -10.60 -26.09 -13.86
CA GLY A 128 -9.61 -26.71 -14.73
C GLY A 128 -8.49 -25.74 -15.17
N THR A 129 -8.32 -24.63 -14.45
CA THR A 129 -7.30 -23.62 -14.74
C THR A 129 -5.92 -24.10 -14.31
N LEU A 130 -5.82 -24.68 -13.11
CA LEU A 130 -4.61 -25.25 -12.56
C LEU A 130 -4.86 -26.67 -12.06
N SER A 131 -3.87 -27.53 -12.16
CA SER A 131 -3.83 -28.82 -11.48
C SER A 131 -3.52 -28.62 -9.98
N ILE A 132 -3.68 -29.68 -9.20
CA ILE A 132 -3.37 -29.65 -7.76
C ILE A 132 -1.89 -29.28 -7.54
N ASN A 133 -0.96 -29.87 -8.28
CA ASN A 133 0.46 -29.57 -8.15
C ASN A 133 0.78 -28.13 -8.52
N GLU A 134 0.25 -27.62 -9.64
CA GLU A 134 0.43 -26.23 -10.04
C GLU A 134 -0.17 -25.26 -9.01
N THR A 135 -1.27 -25.61 -8.36
CA THR A 135 -1.86 -24.79 -7.29
C THR A 135 -0.96 -24.74 -6.05
N LEU A 136 -0.37 -25.89 -5.67
CA LEU A 136 0.60 -25.95 -4.58
C LEU A 136 1.87 -25.17 -4.91
N ASP A 137 2.42 -25.29 -6.13
CA ASP A 137 3.59 -24.55 -6.57
C ASP A 137 3.33 -23.03 -6.55
N ALA A 138 2.18 -22.60 -7.03
CA ALA A 138 1.76 -21.19 -6.97
C ALA A 138 1.66 -20.68 -5.52
N TRP A 139 1.11 -21.49 -4.61
CA TRP A 139 1.02 -21.15 -3.19
C TRP A 139 2.43 -21.04 -2.56
N PHE A 140 3.32 -21.99 -2.81
CA PHE A 140 4.70 -21.94 -2.33
C PHE A 140 5.47 -20.73 -2.89
N SER A 141 5.26 -20.38 -4.16
CA SER A 141 5.87 -19.20 -4.78
C SER A 141 5.38 -17.91 -4.13
N GLY A 142 4.08 -17.83 -3.80
CA GLY A 142 3.51 -16.72 -3.02
C GLY A 142 4.11 -16.61 -1.62
N VAL A 143 4.29 -17.73 -0.92
CA VAL A 143 4.95 -17.76 0.41
C VAL A 143 6.40 -17.30 0.31
N LYS A 144 7.17 -17.77 -0.68
CA LYS A 144 8.55 -17.32 -0.90
C LYS A 144 8.62 -15.81 -1.15
N PHE A 145 7.70 -15.26 -1.94
CA PHE A 145 7.61 -13.83 -2.19
C PHE A 145 7.40 -13.03 -0.89
N MET A 146 6.55 -13.52 0.01
CA MET A 146 6.28 -12.88 1.30
C MET A 146 7.42 -12.99 2.31
N LEU A 147 8.38 -13.91 2.16
CA LEU A 147 9.48 -14.08 3.11
C LEU A 147 10.34 -12.81 3.25
N MET A 148 10.58 -12.08 2.16
CA MET A 148 11.33 -10.82 2.23
C MET A 148 10.59 -9.77 3.05
N GLY A 149 9.27 -9.65 2.87
CA GLY A 149 8.43 -8.77 3.69
C GLY A 149 8.48 -9.14 5.17
N LEU A 150 8.42 -10.42 5.49
CA LEU A 150 8.52 -10.91 6.87
C LEU A 150 9.87 -10.60 7.50
N LEU A 151 10.97 -10.78 6.77
CA LEU A 151 12.31 -10.42 7.25
C LEU A 151 12.44 -8.92 7.53
N VAL A 152 11.92 -8.07 6.64
CA VAL A 152 11.90 -6.61 6.85
C VAL A 152 11.11 -6.27 8.12
N LEU A 153 9.95 -6.87 8.34
CA LEU A 153 9.14 -6.64 9.55
C LEU A 153 9.88 -7.06 10.83
N LEU A 154 10.52 -8.24 10.84
CA LEU A 154 11.30 -8.70 12.00
C LEU A 154 12.46 -7.75 12.33
N LEU A 155 13.20 -7.31 11.30
CA LEU A 155 14.30 -6.35 11.49
C LEU A 155 13.79 -4.98 11.93
N ALA A 156 12.63 -4.55 11.44
CA ALA A 156 11.99 -3.30 11.84
C ALA A 156 11.56 -3.34 13.31
N TRP A 157 11.02 -4.44 13.80
CA TRP A 157 10.69 -4.61 15.21
C TRP A 157 11.93 -4.59 16.10
N ALA A 158 13.01 -5.29 15.69
CA ALA A 158 14.28 -5.21 16.40
C ALA A 158 14.83 -3.77 16.42
N LEU A 159 14.76 -3.03 15.31
CA LEU A 159 15.15 -1.63 15.26
C LEU A 159 14.29 -0.75 16.17
N ALA A 160 12.99 -1.02 16.25
CA ALA A 160 12.08 -0.31 17.13
C ALA A 160 12.46 -0.49 18.62
N ASP A 161 12.78 -1.71 19.03
CA ASP A 161 13.23 -2.00 20.40
C ASP A 161 14.54 -1.30 20.71
N VAL A 162 15.55 -1.39 19.83
CA VAL A 162 16.82 -0.67 19.99
C VAL A 162 16.62 0.84 20.03
N SER A 163 15.77 1.39 19.18
CA SER A 163 15.47 2.84 19.17
C SER A 163 14.82 3.30 20.46
N LYS A 164 13.99 2.47 21.06
CA LYS A 164 13.36 2.73 22.36
C LYS A 164 14.39 2.69 23.48
N ASP A 165 15.25 1.67 23.51
CA ASP A 165 16.31 1.52 24.52
C ASP A 165 17.32 2.66 24.46
N LEU A 166 17.62 3.17 23.25
CA LEU A 166 18.51 4.32 23.03
C LEU A 166 17.81 5.67 23.28
N GLN A 167 16.54 5.67 23.63
CA GLN A 167 15.75 6.91 23.81
C GLN A 167 15.88 7.86 22.60
N THR A 168 15.82 7.29 21.38
CA THR A 168 16.06 8.02 20.13
C THR A 168 15.10 9.20 19.95
N ALA A 169 13.84 9.04 20.35
CA ALA A 169 12.83 10.10 20.24
C ALA A 169 13.19 11.29 21.15
N GLU A 170 13.55 11.03 22.39
CA GLU A 170 13.96 12.03 23.36
C GLU A 170 15.24 12.76 22.93
N TYR A 171 16.21 12.02 22.38
CA TYR A 171 17.44 12.61 21.83
C TYR A 171 17.12 13.56 20.65
N ILE A 172 16.27 13.15 19.72
CA ILE A 172 15.86 14.01 18.59
C ILE A 172 15.15 15.26 19.11
N VAL A 173 14.23 15.12 20.04
CA VAL A 173 13.47 16.25 20.60
C VAL A 173 14.39 17.19 21.38
N SER A 174 15.32 16.67 22.17
CA SER A 174 16.26 17.53 22.93
C SER A 174 17.17 18.38 22.04
N ASN A 175 17.45 17.90 20.82
CA ASN A 175 18.33 18.61 19.88
C ASN A 175 17.57 19.42 18.82
N LEU A 176 16.36 19.01 18.43
CA LEU A 176 15.59 19.59 17.34
C LEU A 176 14.18 20.06 17.76
N GLY A 177 13.75 19.78 18.99
CA GLY A 177 12.37 20.00 19.43
C GLY A 177 11.92 21.47 19.32
N ASP A 178 12.82 22.41 19.62
CA ASP A 178 12.53 23.84 19.50
C ASP A 178 12.52 24.33 18.03
N ALA A 179 13.16 23.57 17.14
CA ALA A 179 13.23 23.91 15.71
C ALA A 179 12.07 23.32 14.90
N ILE A 180 11.36 22.33 15.44
CA ILE A 180 10.25 21.68 14.74
C ILE A 180 8.92 22.32 15.18
N PRO A 181 8.26 23.14 14.35
CA PRO A 181 6.93 23.63 14.65
C PRO A 181 5.95 22.46 14.76
N MET A 182 5.24 22.38 15.87
CA MET A 182 4.29 21.30 16.15
C MET A 182 3.29 21.05 15.01
N ASN A 183 2.78 22.13 14.41
CA ASN A 183 1.82 22.05 13.30
C ASN A 183 2.43 21.53 11.99
N LEU A 184 3.76 21.64 11.80
CA LEU A 184 4.43 21.13 10.62
C LEU A 184 4.93 19.69 10.78
N LEU A 185 4.89 19.15 12.00
CA LEU A 185 5.35 17.79 12.29
C LEU A 185 4.69 16.73 11.37
N PRO A 186 3.35 16.72 11.14
CA PRO A 186 2.74 15.78 10.21
C PRO A 186 3.28 15.89 8.78
N ALA A 187 3.49 17.12 8.29
CA ALA A 187 4.03 17.34 6.94
C ALA A 187 5.48 16.86 6.81
N ILE A 188 6.30 17.10 7.80
CA ILE A 188 7.69 16.61 7.85
C ILE A 188 7.69 15.08 7.82
N VAL A 189 6.85 14.45 8.63
CA VAL A 189 6.70 13.00 8.67
C VAL A 189 6.24 12.45 7.32
N PHE A 190 5.27 13.12 6.67
CA PHE A 190 4.83 12.75 5.31
C PHE A 190 6.00 12.75 4.31
N VAL A 191 6.78 13.83 4.29
CA VAL A 191 7.91 13.98 3.35
C VAL A 191 9.00 12.93 3.63
N VAL A 192 9.33 12.69 4.89
CA VAL A 192 10.31 11.65 5.27
C VAL A 192 9.82 10.26 4.87
N ALA A 193 8.57 9.93 5.17
CA ALA A 193 7.97 8.67 4.77
C ALA A 193 7.97 8.50 3.24
N ALA A 194 7.62 9.56 2.52
CA ALA A 194 7.59 9.58 1.07
C ALA A 194 8.97 9.36 0.44
N ILE A 195 10.00 10.10 0.88
CA ILE A 195 11.36 9.94 0.36
C ILE A 195 11.89 8.54 0.63
N THR A 196 11.68 8.04 1.85
CA THR A 196 12.14 6.70 2.25
C THR A 196 11.44 5.60 1.45
N ALA A 197 10.11 5.70 1.26
CA ALA A 197 9.34 4.71 0.52
C ALA A 197 9.66 4.75 -0.98
N PHE A 198 9.86 5.93 -1.56
CA PHE A 198 10.27 6.08 -2.95
C PHE A 198 11.61 5.39 -3.22
N GLY A 199 12.59 5.58 -2.31
CA GLY A 199 13.91 5.00 -2.43
C GLY A 199 14.00 3.51 -2.10
N SER A 200 13.13 3.00 -1.22
CA SER A 200 13.11 1.57 -0.85
C SER A 200 12.19 0.73 -1.72
N GLY A 201 11.21 1.34 -2.38
CA GLY A 201 10.18 0.66 -3.17
C GLY A 201 9.19 -0.16 -2.33
N SER A 202 9.11 0.11 -1.02
CA SER A 202 8.22 -0.64 -0.12
C SER A 202 7.56 0.28 0.91
N SER A 203 6.25 0.47 0.76
CA SER A 203 5.45 1.20 1.75
C SER A 203 5.39 0.48 3.10
N TRP A 204 5.26 -0.84 3.08
CA TRP A 204 5.19 -1.66 4.30
C TRP A 204 6.45 -1.57 5.16
N GLY A 205 7.63 -1.67 4.54
CA GLY A 205 8.91 -1.55 5.24
C GLY A 205 9.05 -0.18 5.91
N VAL A 206 8.68 0.88 5.22
CA VAL A 206 8.74 2.25 5.76
C VAL A 206 7.75 2.46 6.89
N MET A 207 6.51 1.97 6.75
CA MET A 207 5.53 2.02 7.84
C MET A 207 6.04 1.29 9.09
N ALA A 208 6.62 0.10 8.92
CA ALA A 208 7.15 -0.69 10.02
C ALA A 208 8.31 0.02 10.77
N ILE A 209 9.16 0.75 10.04
CA ILE A 209 10.29 1.50 10.62
C ILE A 209 9.83 2.80 11.25
N LEU A 210 8.98 3.58 10.57
CA LEU A 210 8.64 4.93 11.03
C LEU A 210 7.57 4.96 12.11
N MET A 211 6.61 4.01 12.13
CA MET A 211 5.55 4.03 13.14
C MET A 211 6.06 4.01 14.57
N PRO A 212 6.98 3.10 14.97
CA PRO A 212 7.52 3.09 16.32
C PRO A 212 8.31 4.34 16.70
N LEU A 213 8.85 5.06 15.71
CA LEU A 213 9.60 6.30 15.93
C LEU A 213 8.69 7.53 16.00
N VAL A 214 7.70 7.61 15.10
CA VAL A 214 6.85 8.81 14.96
C VAL A 214 5.89 8.98 16.12
N ILE A 215 5.37 7.89 16.70
CA ILE A 215 4.44 7.99 17.84
C ILE A 215 5.12 8.62 19.06
N PRO A 216 6.26 8.10 19.57
CA PRO A 216 6.96 8.73 20.69
C PRO A 216 7.46 10.14 20.35
N LEU A 217 7.99 10.34 19.13
CA LEU A 217 8.45 11.65 18.67
C LEU A 217 7.31 12.68 18.68
N SER A 218 6.14 12.33 18.17
CA SER A 218 4.99 13.23 18.17
C SER A 218 4.56 13.61 19.59
N TRP A 219 4.56 12.63 20.49
CA TRP A 219 4.24 12.87 21.88
C TRP A 219 5.26 13.80 22.53
N ALA A 220 6.56 13.54 22.36
CA ALA A 220 7.61 14.31 22.96
C ALA A 220 7.67 15.76 22.42
N VAL A 221 7.40 15.97 21.12
CA VAL A 221 7.25 17.33 20.54
C VAL A 221 6.05 18.06 21.16
N MET A 222 4.91 17.39 21.32
CA MET A 222 3.72 17.96 21.96
C MET A 222 3.99 18.32 23.43
N GLU A 223 4.70 17.47 24.16
CA GLU A 223 5.07 17.69 25.56
C GLU A 223 6.02 18.90 25.71
N ASN A 224 7.04 19.02 24.85
CA ASN A 224 7.97 20.15 24.83
C ASN A 224 7.27 21.50 24.60
N HIS A 225 6.19 21.50 23.81
CA HIS A 225 5.37 22.71 23.58
C HIS A 225 4.24 22.89 24.60
N GLY A 226 4.17 22.07 25.65
CA GLY A 226 3.10 22.11 26.65
C GLY A 226 1.71 21.77 26.11
N ALA A 227 1.67 21.06 24.97
CA ALA A 227 0.46 20.74 24.22
C ALA A 227 0.07 19.26 24.32
N ALA A 228 0.69 18.46 25.18
CA ALA A 228 0.40 17.05 25.38
C ALA A 228 -0.92 16.84 26.15
N ASN A 229 -2.03 17.26 25.55
CA ASN A 229 -3.39 17.14 26.09
C ASN A 229 -4.35 16.57 25.05
N PRO A 230 -5.52 16.04 25.47
CA PRO A 230 -6.48 15.43 24.56
C PRO A 230 -6.97 16.31 23.39
N GLU A 231 -6.96 17.62 23.55
CA GLU A 231 -7.39 18.58 22.54
C GLU A 231 -6.44 18.57 21.32
N ASN A 232 -5.15 18.30 21.55
CA ASN A 232 -4.11 18.31 20.54
C ASN A 232 -3.76 16.91 19.98
N TYR A 233 -4.44 15.84 20.39
CA TYR A 233 -4.19 14.49 19.86
C TYR A 233 -4.36 14.38 18.35
N HIS A 234 -5.07 15.32 17.73
CA HIS A 234 -5.18 15.38 16.27
C HIS A 234 -3.82 15.48 15.58
N ILE A 235 -2.81 16.13 16.19
CA ILE A 235 -1.44 16.24 15.66
C ILE A 235 -0.76 14.87 15.62
N MET A 236 -0.87 14.12 16.71
CA MET A 236 -0.33 12.75 16.76
C MET A 236 -1.04 11.84 15.77
N TYR A 237 -2.38 11.89 15.68
CA TYR A 237 -3.14 11.10 14.72
C TYR A 237 -2.81 11.49 13.28
N SER A 238 -2.65 12.77 13.00
CA SER A 238 -2.22 13.27 11.70
C SER A 238 -0.80 12.80 11.37
N SER A 239 0.13 12.84 12.32
CA SER A 239 1.50 12.35 12.11
C SER A 239 1.54 10.86 11.78
N VAL A 240 0.80 10.05 12.53
CA VAL A 240 0.64 8.61 12.24
C VAL A 240 0.04 8.39 10.85
N ALA A 241 -1.02 9.11 10.51
CA ALA A 241 -1.63 9.03 9.19
C ALA A 241 -0.70 9.49 8.07
N CYS A 242 0.19 10.45 8.34
CA CYS A 242 1.19 10.93 7.40
C CYS A 242 2.30 9.91 7.12
N VAL A 243 2.64 9.03 8.06
CA VAL A 243 3.49 7.87 7.77
C VAL A 243 2.81 6.97 6.74
N LEU A 244 1.55 6.62 6.98
CA LEU A 244 0.79 5.75 6.08
C LEU A 244 0.61 6.39 4.69
N THR A 245 0.14 7.62 4.67
CA THR A 245 -0.19 8.33 3.42
C THR A 245 1.05 8.67 2.60
N GLY A 246 2.13 9.10 3.23
CA GLY A 246 3.40 9.40 2.57
C GLY A 246 4.05 8.15 1.98
N ALA A 247 4.06 7.05 2.75
CA ALA A 247 4.58 5.78 2.27
C ALA A 247 3.79 5.23 1.08
N VAL A 248 2.44 5.23 1.14
CA VAL A 248 1.58 4.76 0.04
C VAL A 248 1.69 5.66 -1.19
N TRP A 249 1.77 6.99 -1.00
CA TRP A 249 1.97 7.91 -2.11
C TRP A 249 3.26 7.65 -2.88
N ALA A 250 4.36 7.47 -2.17
CA ALA A 250 5.66 7.21 -2.77
C ALA A 250 5.73 5.85 -3.46
N ASP A 251 5.06 4.85 -2.89
CA ASP A 251 4.92 3.52 -3.46
C ASP A 251 4.27 3.58 -4.85
N HIS A 252 3.23 4.39 -5.03
CA HIS A 252 2.59 4.62 -6.32
C HIS A 252 3.48 5.35 -7.34
N CYS A 253 4.50 6.09 -6.89
CA CYS A 253 5.40 6.84 -7.76
C CYS A 253 6.71 6.11 -8.05
N SER A 254 7.09 5.13 -7.22
CA SER A 254 8.38 4.47 -7.30
C SER A 254 8.44 3.43 -8.42
N PRO A 255 9.46 3.49 -9.30
CA PRO A 255 9.66 2.50 -10.35
C PRO A 255 10.13 1.13 -9.82
N ILE A 256 10.58 1.06 -8.56
CA ILE A 256 11.05 -0.18 -7.92
C ILE A 256 10.02 -0.74 -6.94
N SER A 257 8.82 -0.16 -6.87
CA SER A 257 7.76 -0.63 -6.00
C SER A 257 7.11 -1.90 -6.55
N ASP A 258 6.85 -2.85 -5.65
CA ASP A 258 6.15 -4.09 -5.95
C ASP A 258 4.78 -3.83 -6.59
N THR A 259 4.04 -2.86 -6.06
CA THR A 259 2.70 -2.51 -6.56
C THR A 259 2.75 -1.92 -7.96
N THR A 260 3.72 -1.06 -8.25
CA THR A 260 3.93 -0.46 -9.57
C THR A 260 4.35 -1.52 -10.60
N ILE A 261 5.27 -2.40 -10.23
CA ILE A 261 5.72 -3.52 -11.08
C ILE A 261 4.53 -4.44 -11.40
N LEU A 262 3.80 -4.91 -10.39
CA LEU A 262 2.65 -5.79 -10.57
C LEU A 262 1.54 -5.14 -11.41
N THR A 263 1.28 -3.85 -11.22
CA THR A 263 0.26 -3.13 -11.97
C THR A 263 0.65 -2.97 -13.44
N SER A 264 1.91 -2.62 -13.73
CA SER A 264 2.41 -2.51 -15.10
C SER A 264 2.33 -3.86 -15.83
N MET A 265 2.73 -4.95 -15.17
CA MET A 265 2.63 -6.30 -15.71
C MET A 265 1.18 -6.72 -15.97
N ALA A 266 0.29 -6.48 -15.00
CA ALA A 266 -1.14 -6.82 -15.13
C ALA A 266 -1.84 -6.02 -16.22
N SER A 267 -1.41 -4.78 -16.45
CA SER A 267 -1.94 -3.89 -17.50
C SER A 267 -1.28 -4.12 -18.86
N GLY A 268 -0.20 -4.92 -18.92
CA GLY A 268 0.56 -5.18 -20.14
C GLY A 268 1.25 -3.94 -20.70
N CYS A 269 1.66 -2.99 -19.84
CA CYS A 269 2.41 -1.82 -20.25
C CYS A 269 3.85 -1.87 -19.73
N GLU A 270 4.73 -1.11 -20.37
CA GLU A 270 6.11 -0.98 -19.91
C GLU A 270 6.15 -0.25 -18.56
N LEU A 271 6.98 -0.74 -17.62
CA LEU A 271 7.08 -0.20 -16.26
C LEU A 271 7.32 1.32 -16.22
N MET A 272 8.27 1.80 -17.03
CA MET A 272 8.60 3.23 -17.04
C MET A 272 7.49 4.08 -17.67
N ASP A 273 6.79 3.57 -18.67
CA ASP A 273 5.62 4.23 -19.25
C ASP A 273 4.50 4.34 -18.21
N HIS A 274 4.28 3.27 -17.44
CA HIS A 274 3.32 3.28 -16.33
C HIS A 274 3.69 4.34 -15.28
N VAL A 275 4.94 4.37 -14.82
CA VAL A 275 5.44 5.36 -13.85
C VAL A 275 5.25 6.79 -14.36
N TRP A 276 5.70 7.09 -15.59
CA TRP A 276 5.63 8.43 -16.15
C TRP A 276 4.19 8.92 -16.38
N THR A 277 3.29 8.04 -16.75
CA THR A 277 1.88 8.39 -16.98
C THR A 277 1.10 8.56 -15.68
N GLN A 278 1.41 7.77 -14.64
CA GLN A 278 0.76 7.83 -13.33
C GLN A 278 1.27 8.99 -12.46
N MET A 279 2.55 9.34 -12.57
CA MET A 279 3.23 10.30 -11.68
C MET A 279 2.50 11.65 -11.53
N PRO A 280 2.01 12.33 -12.58
CA PRO A 280 1.31 13.61 -12.43
C PRO A 280 0.05 13.52 -11.58
N TYR A 281 -0.68 12.40 -11.67
CA TYR A 281 -1.89 12.14 -10.86
C TYR A 281 -1.52 11.91 -9.40
N ALA A 282 -0.54 11.06 -9.16
CA ALA A 282 -0.05 10.78 -7.82
C ALA A 282 0.53 12.04 -7.15
N ILE A 283 1.31 12.86 -7.88
CA ILE A 283 1.85 14.13 -7.37
C ILE A 283 0.71 15.10 -7.02
N SER A 284 -0.29 15.25 -7.87
CA SER A 284 -1.41 16.17 -7.60
C SER A 284 -2.20 15.77 -6.35
N ALA A 285 -2.51 14.48 -6.21
CA ALA A 285 -3.18 13.95 -5.02
C ALA A 285 -2.28 14.02 -3.77
N GLY A 286 -0.97 13.77 -3.92
CA GLY A 286 0.00 13.84 -2.83
C GLY A 286 0.21 15.25 -2.31
N LEU A 287 0.31 16.25 -3.18
CA LEU A 287 0.40 17.66 -2.78
C LEU A 287 -0.88 18.14 -2.08
N ALA A 288 -2.05 17.72 -2.55
CA ALA A 288 -3.31 18.01 -1.87
C ALA A 288 -3.37 17.34 -0.50
N ALA A 289 -2.90 16.08 -0.38
CA ALA A 289 -2.82 15.39 0.89
C ALA A 289 -1.84 16.06 1.87
N LEU A 290 -0.67 16.46 1.38
CA LEU A 290 0.33 17.19 2.18
C LEU A 290 -0.24 18.50 2.72
N PHE A 291 -0.95 19.26 1.90
CA PHE A 291 -1.62 20.49 2.33
C PHE A 291 -2.67 20.22 3.42
N LEU A 292 -3.48 19.18 3.27
CA LEU A 292 -4.48 18.81 4.27
C LEU A 292 -3.84 18.27 5.58
N CYS A 293 -2.64 17.72 5.52
CA CYS A 293 -1.91 17.29 6.72
C CYS A 293 -1.39 18.46 7.57
N THR A 294 -1.35 19.69 7.03
CA THR A 294 -0.84 20.89 7.72
C THR A 294 -1.94 21.76 8.30
N ILE A 295 -3.20 21.50 7.98
CA ILE A 295 -4.38 22.19 8.50
C ILE A 295 -4.99 21.42 9.65
#